data_8c62a537e1816c9549efe4024b8b8d8d
#
_entry.id   8c62a537e1816c9549efe4024b8b8d8d
#
_cell.length_a   1.000
_cell.length_b   1.000
_cell.length_c   1.000
_cell.angle_alpha   90.00
_cell.angle_beta   90.00
_cell.angle_gamma   90.00
#
_symmetry.space_group_name_H-M   'P 1'
#
loop_
_entity.id
_entity.type
_entity.pdbx_description
1 polymer ?
#
loop_
_entity_poly.entity_id
_entity_poly.type
_entity_poly.pdbx_seq_one_letter_code
_entity_poly.pdbx_strand_id
1 'polypeptide(L)'
;SGEYHEKSKDFVKRFRAEYPNEPYINMEAANAYNAINIYAKAVAKAGTTDKAKVIAALETGISFDGPSGVVSIDPKSHHGSHTIFLVNVGKGHKVTIPKVWKDIKPYWLGQAGCNLPAKADYSQYTPSKPPKK
;
A
#
# COMPACT_ATOMS: atom_id res chain seq x y z
N SER A 1 0.08 9.96 13.76
CA SER A 1 0.28 8.61 13.15
C SER A 1 1.65 8.00 13.45
N GLY A 2 2.69 8.80 13.75
CA GLY A 2 4.05 8.32 14.03
C GLY A 2 4.23 7.49 15.29
N GLU A 3 3.20 7.34 16.12
CA GLU A 3 3.30 6.62 17.40
C GLU A 3 2.70 5.21 17.36
N TYR A 4 2.02 4.85 16.27
CA TYR A 4 1.29 3.58 16.19
C TYR A 4 2.22 2.38 15.92
N HIS A 5 3.22 2.56 15.06
CA HIS A 5 4.09 1.49 14.61
C HIS A 5 5.55 1.93 14.78
N GLU A 6 6.42 1.04 15.28
CA GLU A 6 7.81 1.41 15.55
C GLU A 6 8.55 1.91 14.30
N LYS A 7 8.27 1.30 13.16
CA LYS A 7 8.83 1.72 11.86
C LYS A 7 8.32 3.09 11.40
N SER A 8 7.14 3.53 11.86
CA SER A 8 6.66 4.89 11.61
C SER A 8 7.53 5.93 12.31
N LYS A 9 7.96 5.66 13.53
CA LYS A 9 8.82 6.58 14.29
C LYS A 9 10.16 6.79 13.59
N ASP A 10 10.79 5.71 13.16
CA ASP A 10 12.06 5.76 12.42
C ASP A 10 11.90 6.48 11.07
N PHE A 11 10.83 6.16 10.32
CA PHE A 11 10.53 6.83 9.06
C PHE A 11 10.33 8.34 9.26
N VAL A 12 9.53 8.74 10.25
CA VAL A 12 9.29 10.16 10.59
C VAL A 12 10.59 10.85 10.98
N LYS A 13 11.41 10.22 11.81
CA LYS A 13 12.71 10.76 12.23
C LYS A 13 13.62 11.03 11.03
N ARG A 14 13.77 10.05 10.14
CA ARG A 14 14.61 10.19 8.93
C ARG A 14 14.04 11.23 7.96
N PHE A 15 12.74 11.22 7.75
CA PHE A 15 12.08 12.21 6.90
C PHE A 15 12.32 13.65 7.41
N ARG A 16 12.16 13.86 8.73
CA ARG A 16 12.38 15.19 9.33
C ARG A 16 13.84 15.64 9.28
N ALA A 17 14.78 14.71 9.34
CA ALA A 17 16.21 15.02 9.20
C ALA A 17 16.55 15.46 7.78
N GLU A 18 15.96 14.81 6.78
CA GLU A 18 16.22 15.10 5.35
C GLU A 18 15.44 16.34 4.88
N TYR A 19 14.20 16.50 5.36
CA TYR A 19 13.29 17.57 4.95
C TYR A 19 12.83 18.41 6.15
N PRO A 20 13.73 19.20 6.77
CA PRO A 20 13.41 19.92 8.02
C PRO A 20 12.36 21.02 7.85
N ASN A 21 12.19 21.55 6.64
CA ASN A 21 11.25 22.63 6.35
C ASN A 21 9.87 22.14 5.89
N GLU A 22 9.71 20.81 5.68
CA GLU A 22 8.42 20.26 5.29
C GLU A 22 7.47 20.20 6.49
N PRO A 23 6.32 20.90 6.45
CA PRO A 23 5.44 21.00 7.61
C PRO A 23 4.73 19.68 7.92
N TYR A 24 4.45 18.87 6.89
CA TYR A 24 3.64 17.66 7.01
C TYR A 24 4.30 16.44 6.40
N ILE A 25 4.13 15.31 7.07
CA ILE A 25 4.38 13.98 6.49
C ILE A 25 3.01 13.36 6.27
N ASN A 26 2.63 13.23 5.02
CA ASN A 26 1.32 12.72 4.62
C ASN A 26 1.38 11.22 4.26
N MET A 27 0.23 10.69 3.87
CA MET A 27 0.10 9.30 3.45
C MET A 27 0.87 9.03 2.15
N GLU A 28 0.94 10.00 1.26
CA GLU A 28 1.63 9.89 -0.03
C GLU A 28 3.13 9.64 0.16
N ALA A 29 3.77 10.32 1.11
CA ALA A 29 5.18 10.08 1.42
C ALA A 29 5.44 8.64 1.88
N ALA A 30 4.58 8.10 2.75
CA ALA A 30 4.67 6.72 3.20
C ALA A 30 4.39 5.72 2.07
N ASN A 31 3.40 6.01 1.21
CA ASN A 31 3.07 5.16 0.08
C ASN A 31 4.17 5.15 -0.99
N ALA A 32 4.78 6.29 -1.30
CA ALA A 32 5.92 6.37 -2.20
C ALA A 32 7.11 5.56 -1.67
N TYR A 33 7.41 5.68 -0.38
CA TYR A 33 8.44 4.90 0.28
C TYR A 33 8.15 3.38 0.17
N ASN A 34 6.92 2.96 0.43
CA ASN A 34 6.52 1.55 0.30
C ASN A 34 6.63 1.07 -1.15
N ALA A 35 6.18 1.86 -2.13
CA ALA A 35 6.22 1.50 -3.54
C ALA A 35 7.65 1.26 -4.04
N ILE A 36 8.59 2.14 -3.70
CA ILE A 36 10.01 1.98 -4.08
C ILE A 36 10.60 0.72 -3.45
N ASN A 37 10.32 0.45 -2.18
CA ASN A 37 10.85 -0.74 -1.51
C ASN A 37 10.23 -2.04 -2.06
N ILE A 38 8.94 -2.06 -2.39
CA ILE A 38 8.28 -3.19 -3.06
C ILE A 38 8.90 -3.42 -4.43
N TYR A 39 9.10 -2.36 -5.22
CA TYR A 39 9.76 -2.43 -6.52
C TYR A 39 11.17 -2.98 -6.40
N ALA A 40 11.98 -2.48 -5.48
CA ALA A 40 13.33 -2.98 -5.24
C ALA A 40 13.36 -4.48 -4.90
N LYS A 41 12.41 -4.94 -4.07
CA LYS A 41 12.24 -6.37 -3.78
C LYS A 41 11.86 -7.18 -5.02
N ALA A 42 11.00 -6.63 -5.88
CA ALA A 42 10.60 -7.29 -7.12
C ALA A 42 11.79 -7.41 -8.10
N VAL A 43 12.58 -6.35 -8.25
CA VAL A 43 13.81 -6.36 -9.07
C VAL A 43 14.81 -7.37 -8.53
N ALA A 44 15.05 -7.37 -7.22
CA ALA A 44 15.95 -8.34 -6.58
C ALA A 44 15.49 -9.78 -6.82
N LYS A 45 14.18 -10.04 -6.71
CA LYS A 45 13.59 -11.36 -6.97
C LYS A 45 13.68 -11.76 -8.44
N ALA A 46 13.47 -10.82 -9.35
CA ALA A 46 13.55 -11.04 -10.79
C ALA A 46 15.00 -11.19 -11.29
N GLY A 47 15.99 -10.72 -10.52
CA GLY A 47 17.40 -10.65 -10.92
C GLY A 47 17.68 -9.70 -12.09
N THR A 48 16.74 -8.82 -12.43
CA THR A 48 16.82 -7.94 -13.61
C THR A 48 15.81 -6.79 -13.49
N THR A 49 16.01 -5.74 -14.27
CA THR A 49 15.07 -4.62 -14.44
C THR A 49 14.13 -4.81 -15.64
N ASP A 50 14.16 -5.97 -16.31
CA ASP A 50 13.24 -6.29 -17.39
C ASP A 50 11.79 -6.19 -16.90
N LYS A 51 10.96 -5.40 -17.59
CA LYS A 51 9.59 -5.07 -17.18
C LYS A 51 8.75 -6.32 -16.96
N ALA A 52 8.77 -7.28 -17.89
CA ALA A 52 7.91 -8.46 -17.81
C ALA A 52 8.31 -9.35 -16.62
N LYS A 53 9.61 -9.51 -16.39
CA LYS A 53 10.12 -10.30 -15.26
C LYS A 53 9.85 -9.66 -13.92
N VAL A 54 9.94 -8.31 -13.84
CA VAL A 54 9.60 -7.57 -12.62
C VAL A 54 8.11 -7.66 -12.32
N ILE A 55 7.24 -7.55 -13.32
CA ILE A 55 5.79 -7.75 -13.16
C ILE A 55 5.52 -9.17 -12.65
N ALA A 56 6.09 -10.19 -13.28
CA ALA A 56 5.92 -11.57 -12.83
C ALA A 56 6.40 -11.77 -11.39
N ALA A 57 7.46 -11.09 -10.97
CA ALA A 57 7.90 -11.10 -9.58
C ALA A 57 6.89 -10.43 -8.63
N LEU A 58 6.29 -9.29 -9.01
CA LEU A 58 5.23 -8.63 -8.24
C LEU A 58 4.00 -9.53 -8.07
N GLU A 59 3.62 -10.24 -9.12
CA GLU A 59 2.49 -11.18 -9.15
C GLU A 59 2.65 -12.41 -8.24
N THR A 60 3.81 -12.58 -7.63
CA THR A 60 3.99 -13.60 -6.56
C THR A 60 3.47 -13.16 -5.19
N GLY A 61 2.88 -11.97 -5.07
CA GLY A 61 2.38 -11.46 -3.80
C GLY A 61 3.47 -10.83 -2.92
N ILE A 62 4.41 -10.08 -3.53
CA ILE A 62 5.47 -9.39 -2.77
C ILE A 62 4.85 -8.46 -1.74
N SER A 63 5.41 -8.48 -0.55
CA SER A 63 5.03 -7.61 0.56
C SER A 63 6.22 -6.85 1.13
N PHE A 64 5.92 -5.72 1.77
CA PHE A 64 6.87 -4.89 2.48
C PHE A 64 6.25 -4.41 3.80
N ASP A 65 6.98 -4.58 4.89
CA ASP A 65 6.60 -4.07 6.19
C ASP A 65 7.15 -2.66 6.36
N GLY A 66 6.32 -1.70 5.99
CA GLY A 66 6.67 -0.28 5.91
C GLY A 66 6.17 0.56 7.09
N PRO A 67 6.22 1.90 6.97
CA PRO A 67 5.88 2.82 8.06
C PRO A 67 4.46 2.67 8.60
N SER A 68 3.51 2.24 7.79
CA SER A 68 2.10 2.05 8.18
C SER A 68 1.71 0.58 8.39
N GLY A 69 2.69 -0.31 8.49
CA GLY A 69 2.50 -1.75 8.58
C GLY A 69 2.72 -2.43 7.23
N VAL A 70 2.36 -3.70 7.17
CA VAL A 70 2.56 -4.51 5.97
C VAL A 70 1.66 -4.04 4.82
N VAL A 71 2.29 -3.81 3.66
CA VAL A 71 1.62 -3.62 2.37
C VAL A 71 2.00 -4.80 1.49
N SER A 72 1.02 -5.43 0.85
CA SER A 72 1.25 -6.51 -0.11
C SER A 72 0.57 -6.21 -1.44
N ILE A 73 1.13 -6.72 -2.54
CA ILE A 73 0.53 -6.60 -3.87
C ILE A 73 -0.35 -7.81 -4.13
N ASP A 74 -1.61 -7.57 -4.46
CA ASP A 74 -2.51 -8.64 -4.89
C ASP A 74 -2.09 -9.15 -6.27
N PRO A 75 -1.82 -10.47 -6.42
CA PRO A 75 -1.30 -11.03 -7.66
C PRO A 75 -2.20 -10.87 -8.88
N LYS A 76 -3.50 -10.74 -8.69
CA LYS A 76 -4.47 -10.70 -9.80
C LYS A 76 -4.87 -9.30 -10.19
N SER A 77 -5.04 -8.44 -9.22
CA SER A 77 -5.55 -7.08 -9.45
C SER A 77 -4.47 -6.02 -9.45
N HIS A 78 -3.24 -6.36 -9.02
CA HIS A 78 -2.10 -5.46 -8.81
C HIS A 78 -2.36 -4.33 -7.80
N HIS A 79 -3.46 -4.41 -7.05
CA HIS A 79 -3.74 -3.45 -5.98
C HIS A 79 -3.00 -3.81 -4.70
N GLY A 80 -2.67 -2.77 -3.93
CA GLY A 80 -2.11 -2.96 -2.60
C GLY A 80 -3.17 -3.35 -1.57
N SER A 81 -2.86 -4.29 -0.69
CA SER A 81 -3.56 -4.42 0.58
C SER A 81 -2.89 -3.54 1.63
N HIS A 82 -3.68 -2.93 2.48
CA HIS A 82 -3.20 -1.94 3.43
C HIS A 82 -3.74 -2.16 4.84
N THR A 83 -3.02 -1.63 5.81
CA THR A 83 -3.55 -1.44 7.17
C THR A 83 -4.35 -0.14 7.20
N ILE A 84 -5.60 -0.20 7.64
CA ILE A 84 -6.50 0.95 7.78
C ILE A 84 -6.69 1.26 9.26
N PHE A 85 -6.62 2.54 9.61
CA PHE A 85 -6.74 3.04 10.97
C PHE A 85 -8.00 3.90 11.10
N LEU A 86 -8.83 3.62 12.10
CA LEU A 86 -9.82 4.57 12.57
C LEU A 86 -9.12 5.54 13.53
N VAL A 87 -9.22 6.82 13.26
CA VAL A 87 -8.52 7.87 14.02
C VAL A 87 -9.54 8.81 14.62
N ASN A 88 -9.48 9.03 15.94
CA ASN A 88 -10.21 10.10 16.62
C ASN A 88 -9.24 11.25 16.93
N VAL A 89 -9.66 12.47 16.62
CA VAL A 89 -8.96 13.69 16.99
C VAL A 89 -9.73 14.39 18.09
N GLY A 90 -9.17 14.39 19.28
CA GLY A 90 -9.78 15.00 20.46
C GLY A 90 -9.30 16.44 20.69
N LYS A 91 -9.72 17.00 21.84
CA LYS A 91 -9.31 18.35 22.29
C LYS A 91 -7.79 18.44 22.33
N GLY A 92 -7.23 19.57 21.88
CA GLY A 92 -5.79 19.81 21.82
C GLY A 92 -5.08 18.95 20.76
N HIS A 93 -5.80 18.52 19.70
CA HIS A 93 -5.28 17.68 18.62
C HIS A 93 -4.75 16.30 19.09
N LYS A 94 -5.19 15.84 20.26
CA LYS A 94 -4.81 14.52 20.75
C LYS A 94 -5.40 13.45 19.84
N VAL A 95 -4.52 12.68 19.21
CA VAL A 95 -4.90 11.58 18.31
C VAL A 95 -4.98 10.27 19.09
N THR A 96 -6.06 9.53 18.88
CA THR A 96 -6.21 8.15 19.36
C THR A 96 -6.63 7.24 18.21
N ILE A 97 -6.26 5.97 18.29
CA ILE A 97 -6.55 4.97 17.26
C ILE A 97 -7.38 3.85 17.90
N PRO A 98 -8.71 3.99 17.96
CA PRO A 98 -9.58 3.01 18.61
C PRO A 98 -9.70 1.70 17.85
N LYS A 99 -9.43 1.69 16.54
CA LYS A 99 -9.55 0.47 15.75
C LYS A 99 -8.56 0.44 14.58
N VAL A 100 -8.07 -0.76 14.30
CA VAL A 100 -7.14 -1.05 13.20
C VAL A 100 -7.65 -2.27 12.45
N TRP A 101 -7.63 -2.19 11.13
CA TRP A 101 -7.88 -3.33 10.26
C TRP A 101 -6.63 -3.59 9.43
N LYS A 102 -6.19 -4.84 9.43
CA LYS A 102 -5.01 -5.26 8.66
C LYS A 102 -5.44 -5.98 7.38
N ASP A 103 -4.59 -5.96 6.37
CA ASP A 103 -4.76 -6.65 5.09
C ASP A 103 -6.09 -6.33 4.39
N ILE A 104 -6.47 -5.07 4.41
CA ILE A 104 -7.70 -4.62 3.74
C ILE A 104 -7.42 -4.48 2.24
N LYS A 105 -8.17 -5.21 1.45
CA LYS A 105 -8.19 -5.15 -0.01
C LYS A 105 -9.41 -4.38 -0.50
N PRO A 106 -9.34 -3.76 -1.69
CA PRO A 106 -10.53 -3.15 -2.28
C PRO A 106 -11.65 -4.20 -2.47
N TYR A 107 -12.80 -3.98 -1.87
CA TYR A 107 -13.90 -4.96 -1.85
C TYR A 107 -14.46 -5.29 -3.24
N TRP A 108 -14.39 -4.34 -4.17
CA TRP A 108 -14.90 -4.50 -5.53
C TRP A 108 -14.06 -5.45 -6.40
N LEU A 109 -12.84 -5.78 -6.02
CA LEU A 109 -11.95 -6.66 -6.79
C LEU A 109 -12.57 -8.06 -6.98
N GLY A 110 -13.17 -8.61 -5.93
CA GLY A 110 -13.87 -9.89 -6.00
C GLY A 110 -15.14 -9.84 -6.85
N GLN A 111 -15.79 -8.67 -6.94
CA GLN A 111 -17.02 -8.49 -7.71
C GLN A 111 -16.75 -8.22 -9.19
N ALA A 112 -15.67 -7.51 -9.49
CA ALA A 112 -15.30 -7.14 -10.85
C ALA A 112 -14.61 -8.27 -11.63
N GLY A 113 -14.22 -9.36 -10.97
CA GLY A 113 -13.49 -10.46 -11.59
C GLY A 113 -12.14 -10.02 -12.17
N CYS A 114 -11.52 -8.99 -11.61
CA CYS A 114 -10.25 -8.45 -12.08
C CYS A 114 -9.14 -9.49 -11.98
N ASN A 115 -8.56 -9.85 -13.11
CA ASN A 115 -7.43 -10.77 -13.21
C ASN A 115 -6.51 -10.29 -14.34
N LEU A 116 -5.65 -9.32 -14.04
CA LEU A 116 -4.76 -8.69 -15.01
C LEU A 116 -3.78 -9.68 -15.66
N PRO A 117 -3.19 -10.66 -14.94
CA PRO A 117 -2.32 -11.64 -15.56
C PRO A 117 -3.01 -12.55 -16.59
N ALA A 118 -4.30 -12.75 -16.49
CA ALA A 118 -5.04 -13.64 -17.39
C ALA A 118 -5.38 -13.01 -18.74
N LYS A 119 -5.32 -11.68 -18.86
CA LYS A 119 -5.68 -10.95 -20.08
C LYS A 119 -4.69 -9.82 -20.36
N ALA A 120 -4.19 -9.79 -21.59
CA ALA A 120 -3.25 -8.76 -22.05
C ALA A 120 -3.93 -7.42 -22.37
N ASP A 121 -5.23 -7.41 -22.57
CA ASP A 121 -6.04 -6.22 -22.81
C ASP A 121 -6.78 -5.76 -21.54
N TYR A 122 -7.20 -4.52 -21.53
CA TYR A 122 -7.97 -3.94 -20.43
C TYR A 122 -9.48 -4.16 -20.55
N SER A 123 -9.93 -5.00 -21.48
CA SER A 123 -11.35 -5.24 -21.76
C SER A 123 -12.08 -6.00 -20.64
N GLN A 124 -11.33 -6.62 -19.75
CA GLN A 124 -11.88 -7.36 -18.62
C GLN A 124 -12.44 -6.47 -17.50
N TYR A 125 -12.13 -5.18 -17.51
CA TYR A 125 -12.66 -4.27 -16.51
C TYR A 125 -14.10 -3.89 -16.85
N THR A 126 -15.04 -4.60 -16.27
CA THR A 126 -16.45 -4.22 -16.29
C THR A 126 -16.78 -3.67 -14.90
N PRO A 127 -17.20 -2.39 -14.79
CA PRO A 127 -17.62 -1.85 -13.51
C PRO A 127 -18.71 -2.73 -12.90
N SER A 128 -18.50 -3.24 -11.69
CA SER A 128 -19.55 -3.97 -10.98
C SER A 128 -20.70 -3.01 -10.69
N LYS A 129 -21.93 -3.49 -10.86
CA LYS A 129 -23.09 -2.74 -10.37
C LYS A 129 -22.92 -2.59 -8.86
N PRO A 130 -23.18 -1.38 -8.30
CA PRO A 130 -23.12 -1.22 -6.85
C PRO A 130 -24.04 -2.24 -6.19
N PRO A 131 -23.69 -2.77 -5.01
CA PRO A 131 -24.55 -3.68 -4.29
C PRO A 131 -25.93 -3.02 -4.11
N LYS A 132 -26.98 -3.75 -4.42
CA LYS A 132 -28.33 -3.29 -4.12
C LYS A 132 -28.41 -3.04 -2.61
N LYS A 133 -28.83 -1.82 -2.25
CA LYS A 133 -29.08 -1.44 -0.85
C LYS A 133 -30.13 -2.33 -0.23
#